data_c5783a365fd332f4af343b8e8f6db1a2
#
_entry.id   c5783a365fd332f4af343b8e8f6db1a2
#
_cell.length_a   1.000
_cell.length_b   1.000
_cell.length_c   1.000
_cell.angle_alpha   90.00
_cell.angle_beta   90.00
_cell.angle_gamma   90.00
#
_symmetry.space_group_name_H-M   'P 1'
#
loop_
_entity.id
_entity.type
_entity.pdbx_description
1 polymer ?
#
loop_
_entity_poly.entity_id
_entity_poly.type
_entity_poly.pdbx_seq_one_letter_code
_entity_poly.pdbx_strand_id
1 'polypeptide(L)'
;TVSYAKENSRWQAVSCAAYSFKKNNDLFNKIVRDKVFVEKISDEKKDDFSKELFIKESERYFYRDKNTQPFWYSFKIDSVHFHNSKNLFVKACELIISQLELINKELPKISTGEDSIMSFKEKNENVFVVTINGYDDTIGNIIQTNLSQSVTDSSVLLTCGYKKRHPLNEYVDFYLSFNPNNKIFDSSNDQKIHAIIQTFQEACGN
;
A
#
# COMPACT_ATOMS: atom_id res chain seq x y z
N THR A 1 12.32 19.83 -24.27
CA THR A 1 12.16 18.37 -24.03
C THR A 1 11.06 18.14 -23.05
N VAL A 2 10.18 17.21 -23.33
CA VAL A 2 9.13 16.74 -22.43
C VAL A 2 9.75 15.66 -21.52
N SER A 3 9.47 15.70 -20.22
CA SER A 3 9.95 14.75 -19.25
C SER A 3 8.87 14.43 -18.19
N TYR A 4 9.23 13.71 -17.15
CA TYR A 4 8.31 13.28 -16.09
C TYR A 4 8.31 14.28 -14.92
N ALA A 5 7.16 14.42 -14.27
CA ALA A 5 7.02 15.26 -13.08
C ALA A 5 7.95 14.84 -11.93
N LYS A 6 8.32 13.56 -11.86
CA LYS A 6 9.31 13.02 -10.90
C LYS A 6 10.69 13.68 -11.07
N GLU A 7 11.08 14.02 -12.29
CA GLU A 7 12.37 14.66 -12.58
C GLU A 7 12.33 16.19 -12.38
N ASN A 8 11.21 16.82 -12.74
CA ASN A 8 11.08 18.26 -12.62
C ASN A 8 9.62 18.68 -12.48
N SER A 9 9.31 19.49 -11.48
CA SER A 9 7.97 19.98 -11.15
C SER A 9 7.29 20.77 -12.27
N ARG A 10 8.04 21.30 -13.26
CA ARG A 10 7.47 21.97 -14.44
C ARG A 10 6.55 21.06 -15.29
N TRP A 11 6.72 19.74 -15.16
CA TRP A 11 5.95 18.74 -15.90
C TRP A 11 4.79 18.19 -15.09
N GLN A 12 4.53 18.78 -13.92
CA GLN A 12 3.48 18.34 -13.02
C GLN A 12 2.10 18.64 -13.60
N ALA A 13 1.26 17.62 -13.71
CA ALA A 13 -0.10 17.76 -14.24
C ALA A 13 -1.11 18.24 -13.17
N VAL A 14 -0.76 18.14 -11.89
CA VAL A 14 -1.62 18.52 -10.76
C VAL A 14 -0.86 19.44 -9.81
N SER A 15 -1.53 20.46 -9.29
CA SER A 15 -0.98 21.33 -8.25
C SER A 15 -1.24 20.77 -6.84
N CYS A 16 -2.30 20.00 -6.70
CA CYS A 16 -2.65 19.32 -5.47
C CYS A 16 -3.22 17.93 -5.79
N ALA A 17 -2.69 16.90 -5.13
CA ALA A 17 -3.28 15.57 -5.08
C ALA A 17 -3.21 15.12 -3.63
N ALA A 18 -4.34 15.21 -2.92
CA ALA A 18 -4.43 14.86 -1.50
C ALA A 18 -5.66 14.00 -1.25
N TYR A 19 -5.61 13.22 -0.18
CA TYR A 19 -6.78 12.49 0.29
C TYR A 19 -6.96 12.71 1.79
N SER A 20 -8.18 12.50 2.25
CA SER A 20 -8.53 12.46 3.66
C SER A 20 -9.55 11.36 3.92
N PHE A 21 -9.58 10.87 5.14
CA PHE A 21 -10.64 9.95 5.57
C PHE A 21 -11.93 10.74 5.83
N LYS A 22 -13.06 10.19 5.44
CA LYS A 22 -14.36 10.79 5.74
C LYS A 22 -14.59 10.74 7.25
N LYS A 23 -14.75 11.93 7.88
CA LYS A 23 -15.01 12.07 9.31
C LYS A 23 -16.37 11.45 9.68
N ASN A 24 -16.41 10.70 10.76
CA ASN A 24 -17.61 10.16 11.36
C ASN A 24 -18.08 11.10 12.49
N ASN A 25 -18.89 12.08 12.12
CA ASN A 25 -19.38 13.08 13.06
C ASN A 25 -20.28 12.48 14.16
N ASP A 26 -21.02 11.42 13.85
CA ASP A 26 -21.89 10.77 14.83
C ASP A 26 -21.07 10.07 15.93
N LEU A 27 -20.01 9.36 15.53
CA LEU A 27 -19.07 8.77 16.46
C LEU A 27 -18.37 9.85 17.30
N PHE A 28 -17.90 10.92 16.66
CA PHE A 28 -17.27 12.04 17.35
C PHE A 28 -18.21 12.65 18.40
N ASN A 29 -19.45 12.98 18.01
CA ASN A 29 -20.45 13.56 18.92
C ASN A 29 -20.79 12.62 20.09
N LYS A 30 -20.79 11.31 19.87
CA LYS A 30 -20.95 10.32 20.95
C LYS A 30 -19.80 10.42 21.95
N ILE A 31 -18.56 10.43 21.44
CA ILE A 31 -17.35 10.51 22.28
C ILE A 31 -17.28 11.83 23.05
N VAL A 32 -17.69 12.96 22.43
CA VAL A 32 -17.78 14.23 23.13
C VAL A 32 -18.72 14.11 24.34
N ARG A 33 -19.91 13.53 24.14
CA ARG A 33 -20.90 13.35 25.24
C ARG A 33 -20.33 12.44 26.33
N ASP A 34 -19.69 11.35 25.96
CA ASP A 34 -19.10 10.40 26.92
C ASP A 34 -17.96 11.06 27.73
N LYS A 35 -17.10 11.85 27.08
CA LYS A 35 -16.03 12.60 27.78
C LYS A 35 -16.56 13.69 28.67
N VAL A 36 -17.55 14.45 28.23
CA VAL A 36 -18.22 15.47 29.06
C VAL A 36 -18.83 14.87 30.34
N PHE A 37 -19.43 13.68 30.22
CA PHE A 37 -19.97 12.94 31.34
C PHE A 37 -18.88 12.45 32.30
N VAL A 38 -17.81 11.81 31.76
CA VAL A 38 -16.72 11.25 32.57
C VAL A 38 -15.93 12.35 33.28
N GLU A 39 -15.63 13.45 32.60
CA GLU A 39 -14.83 14.55 33.13
C GLU A 39 -15.67 15.54 33.95
N LYS A 40 -17.01 15.31 34.09
CA LYS A 40 -17.97 16.15 34.85
C LYS A 40 -17.89 17.63 34.45
N ILE A 41 -17.82 17.90 33.13
CA ILE A 41 -17.75 19.25 32.60
C ILE A 41 -19.07 20.00 32.87
N SER A 42 -18.99 21.22 33.43
CA SER A 42 -20.16 22.05 33.65
C SER A 42 -20.79 22.49 32.33
N ASP A 43 -22.11 22.73 32.35
CA ASP A 43 -22.88 23.11 31.15
C ASP A 43 -22.33 24.36 30.46
N GLU A 44 -21.85 25.34 31.23
CA GLU A 44 -21.25 26.58 30.73
C GLU A 44 -19.94 26.34 29.91
N LYS A 45 -19.21 25.26 30.17
CA LYS A 45 -17.93 24.94 29.53
C LYS A 45 -18.02 23.87 28.45
N LYS A 46 -19.19 23.27 28.23
CA LYS A 46 -19.36 22.18 27.27
C LYS A 46 -19.03 22.58 25.83
N ASP A 47 -19.45 23.80 25.44
CA ASP A 47 -19.22 24.27 24.07
C ASP A 47 -17.74 24.50 23.80
N ASP A 48 -17.02 25.10 24.73
CA ASP A 48 -15.59 25.35 24.59
C ASP A 48 -14.78 24.05 24.62
N PHE A 49 -15.16 23.15 25.52
CA PHE A 49 -14.57 21.80 25.55
C PHE A 49 -14.81 21.02 24.24
N SER A 50 -16.02 21.10 23.69
CA SER A 50 -16.35 20.45 22.41
C SER A 50 -15.54 21.02 21.25
N LYS A 51 -15.33 22.33 21.19
CA LYS A 51 -14.50 23.00 20.19
C LYS A 51 -13.03 22.59 20.33
N GLU A 52 -12.52 22.59 21.55
CA GLU A 52 -11.14 22.17 21.83
C GLU A 52 -10.91 20.72 21.43
N LEU A 53 -11.83 19.83 21.79
CA LEU A 53 -11.76 18.41 21.42
C LEU A 53 -11.85 18.21 19.91
N PHE A 54 -12.70 19.01 19.24
CA PHE A 54 -12.80 18.95 17.76
C PHE A 54 -11.48 19.29 17.09
N ILE A 55 -10.80 20.34 17.55
CA ILE A 55 -9.50 20.74 17.00
C ILE A 55 -8.44 19.66 17.25
N LYS A 56 -8.42 19.06 18.45
CA LYS A 56 -7.40 18.10 18.86
C LYS A 56 -7.61 16.70 18.28
N GLU A 57 -8.85 16.24 18.17
CA GLU A 57 -9.12 14.82 17.97
C GLU A 57 -10.05 14.49 16.80
N SER A 58 -10.73 15.46 16.16
CA SER A 58 -11.75 15.16 15.13
C SER A 58 -11.22 14.30 13.97
N GLU A 59 -9.94 14.44 13.62
CA GLU A 59 -9.31 13.68 12.54
C GLU A 59 -9.08 12.19 12.88
N ARG A 60 -9.20 11.80 14.16
CA ARG A 60 -9.06 10.41 14.60
C ARG A 60 -10.35 9.59 14.42
N TYR A 61 -11.49 10.26 14.23
CA TYR A 61 -12.80 9.62 14.14
C TYR A 61 -13.32 9.66 12.71
N PHE A 62 -13.08 8.58 11.99
CA PHE A 62 -13.50 8.39 10.62
C PHE A 62 -14.25 7.06 10.46
N TYR A 63 -14.94 6.88 9.34
CA TYR A 63 -15.65 5.65 9.04
C TYR A 63 -14.67 4.50 8.86
N ARG A 64 -14.89 3.40 9.59
CA ARG A 64 -14.09 2.18 9.59
C ARG A 64 -14.95 0.97 9.25
N ASP A 65 -14.35 -0.01 8.59
CA ASP A 65 -14.94 -1.30 8.36
C ASP A 65 -14.87 -2.21 9.60
N LYS A 66 -15.29 -3.50 9.45
CA LYS A 66 -15.24 -4.50 10.53
C LYS A 66 -13.81 -4.79 11.00
N ASN A 67 -12.83 -4.58 10.14
CA ASN A 67 -11.42 -4.81 10.42
C ASN A 67 -10.71 -3.53 10.92
N THR A 68 -11.49 -2.51 11.32
CA THR A 68 -11.00 -1.20 11.80
C THR A 68 -10.25 -0.38 10.75
N GLN A 69 -10.29 -0.78 9.48
CA GLN A 69 -9.64 -0.06 8.38
C GLN A 69 -10.54 1.05 7.82
N PRO A 70 -9.97 2.18 7.41
CA PRO A 70 -10.73 3.23 6.75
C PRO A 70 -11.22 2.73 5.38
N PHE A 71 -12.50 2.96 5.07
CA PHE A 71 -13.07 2.54 3.78
C PHE A 71 -13.68 3.68 2.97
N TRP A 72 -13.81 4.88 3.55
CA TRP A 72 -14.38 6.04 2.88
C TRP A 72 -13.35 7.16 2.78
N TYR A 73 -12.89 7.42 1.57
CA TYR A 73 -11.88 8.42 1.25
C TYR A 73 -12.49 9.60 0.50
N SER A 74 -12.00 10.81 0.79
CA SER A 74 -12.26 12.02 0.03
C SER A 74 -10.97 12.45 -0.66
N PHE A 75 -10.98 12.55 -2.00
CA PHE A 75 -9.84 13.00 -2.79
C PHE A 75 -10.02 14.45 -3.21
N LYS A 76 -8.95 15.23 -3.11
CA LYS A 76 -8.83 16.57 -3.66
C LYS A 76 -7.74 16.57 -4.71
N ILE A 77 -8.13 16.86 -5.97
CA ILE A 77 -7.22 16.87 -7.11
C ILE A 77 -7.44 18.17 -7.87
N ASP A 78 -6.42 19.04 -7.87
CA ASP A 78 -6.43 20.31 -8.60
C ASP A 78 -5.50 20.19 -9.82
N SER A 79 -6.06 20.25 -11.02
CA SER A 79 -5.32 20.20 -12.29
C SER A 79 -4.64 21.53 -12.59
N VAL A 80 -3.38 21.50 -13.06
CA VAL A 80 -2.63 22.72 -13.42
C VAL A 80 -3.04 23.27 -14.80
N HIS A 81 -3.51 22.40 -15.70
CA HIS A 81 -3.82 22.73 -17.06
C HIS A 81 -5.30 22.38 -17.39
N PHE A 82 -5.60 22.30 -18.66
CA PHE A 82 -6.93 21.98 -19.19
C PHE A 82 -7.36 20.51 -19.00
N HIS A 83 -6.58 19.71 -18.30
CA HIS A 83 -6.93 18.30 -18.02
C HIS A 83 -8.02 18.21 -16.95
N ASN A 84 -9.00 17.35 -17.20
CA ASN A 84 -10.01 17.06 -16.20
C ASN A 84 -9.41 16.20 -15.07
N SER A 85 -9.61 16.61 -13.83
CA SER A 85 -9.07 15.93 -12.63
C SER A 85 -9.52 14.46 -12.54
N LYS A 86 -10.76 14.13 -12.96
CA LYS A 86 -11.23 12.74 -13.02
C LYS A 86 -10.43 11.90 -14.01
N ASN A 87 -10.16 12.46 -15.20
CA ASN A 87 -9.37 11.75 -16.22
C ASN A 87 -7.92 11.54 -15.75
N LEU A 88 -7.35 12.51 -15.03
CA LEU A 88 -6.02 12.36 -14.44
C LEU A 88 -5.97 11.24 -13.39
N PHE A 89 -7.00 11.13 -12.56
CA PHE A 89 -7.11 10.04 -11.59
C PHE A 89 -7.21 8.67 -12.28
N VAL A 90 -8.09 8.55 -13.28
CA VAL A 90 -8.21 7.30 -14.06
C VAL A 90 -6.89 6.96 -14.73
N LYS A 91 -6.21 7.94 -15.34
CA LYS A 91 -4.91 7.74 -15.98
C LYS A 91 -3.83 7.28 -15.00
N ALA A 92 -3.83 7.80 -13.79
CA ALA A 92 -2.91 7.35 -12.74
C ALA A 92 -3.17 5.87 -12.35
N CYS A 93 -4.43 5.46 -12.24
CA CYS A 93 -4.78 4.06 -12.01
C CYS A 93 -4.34 3.15 -13.17
N GLU A 94 -4.58 3.56 -14.42
CA GLU A 94 -4.16 2.82 -15.62
C GLU A 94 -2.62 2.64 -15.64
N LEU A 95 -1.87 3.67 -15.25
CA LEU A 95 -0.41 3.58 -15.17
C LEU A 95 0.05 2.56 -14.12
N ILE A 96 -0.58 2.54 -12.95
CA ILE A 96 -0.26 1.55 -11.91
C ILE A 96 -0.58 0.14 -12.41
N ILE A 97 -1.74 -0.07 -13.02
CA ILE A 97 -2.13 -1.36 -13.60
C ILE A 97 -1.09 -1.82 -14.64
N SER A 98 -0.71 -0.93 -15.56
CA SER A 98 0.28 -1.27 -16.59
C SER A 98 1.66 -1.64 -15.99
N GLN A 99 2.05 -1.01 -14.89
CA GLN A 99 3.28 -1.35 -14.17
C GLN A 99 3.19 -2.73 -13.51
N LEU A 100 2.06 -3.07 -12.90
CA LEU A 100 1.83 -4.40 -12.31
C LEU A 100 1.80 -5.50 -13.38
N GLU A 101 1.19 -5.23 -14.54
CA GLU A 101 1.20 -6.14 -15.69
C GLU A 101 2.61 -6.39 -16.23
N LEU A 102 3.46 -5.35 -16.28
CA LEU A 102 4.87 -5.50 -16.66
C LEU A 102 5.63 -6.39 -15.69
N ILE A 103 5.46 -6.17 -14.38
CA ILE A 103 6.04 -7.02 -13.34
C ILE A 103 5.58 -8.46 -13.54
N ASN A 104 4.28 -8.67 -13.77
CA ASN A 104 3.71 -10.00 -13.95
C ASN A 104 4.28 -10.74 -15.17
N LYS A 105 4.58 -10.02 -16.25
CA LYS A 105 5.24 -10.56 -17.45
C LYS A 105 6.72 -10.91 -17.22
N GLU A 106 7.39 -10.20 -16.32
CA GLU A 106 8.80 -10.43 -15.99
C GLU A 106 9.03 -11.59 -14.99
N LEU A 107 8.01 -11.91 -14.17
CA LEU A 107 8.10 -12.96 -13.14
C LEU A 107 8.59 -14.31 -13.66
N PRO A 108 8.12 -14.85 -14.81
CA PRO A 108 8.60 -16.15 -15.31
C PRO A 108 10.09 -16.15 -15.68
N LYS A 109 10.66 -14.99 -16.04
CA LYS A 109 12.08 -14.88 -16.42
C LYS A 109 13.04 -15.16 -15.26
N ILE A 110 12.57 -15.02 -14.01
CA ILE A 110 13.35 -15.37 -12.83
C ILE A 110 13.76 -16.84 -12.85
N SER A 111 12.89 -17.74 -13.33
CA SER A 111 13.17 -19.18 -13.41
C SER A 111 14.06 -19.55 -14.58
N THR A 112 14.06 -18.78 -15.67
CA THR A 112 14.86 -19.07 -16.87
C THR A 112 16.27 -18.49 -16.81
N GLY A 113 16.56 -17.63 -15.81
CA GLY A 113 17.87 -16.98 -15.67
C GLY A 113 18.15 -15.93 -16.75
N GLU A 114 17.14 -15.48 -17.47
CA GLU A 114 17.24 -14.39 -18.43
C GLU A 114 17.41 -13.03 -17.72
N ASP A 115 17.95 -12.05 -18.46
CA ASP A 115 18.03 -10.67 -17.96
C ASP A 115 16.62 -10.15 -17.61
N SER A 116 16.38 -9.94 -16.33
CA SER A 116 15.11 -9.47 -15.80
C SER A 116 15.31 -8.26 -14.89
N ILE A 117 14.28 -7.41 -14.81
CA ILE A 117 14.22 -6.34 -13.81
C ILE A 117 14.14 -6.90 -12.38
N MET A 118 13.97 -8.21 -12.23
CA MET A 118 13.81 -8.90 -10.96
C MET A 118 14.99 -9.83 -10.69
N SER A 119 15.38 -9.90 -9.43
CA SER A 119 16.35 -10.88 -8.95
C SER A 119 15.83 -11.59 -7.70
N PHE A 120 16.23 -12.85 -7.58
CA PHE A 120 15.83 -13.71 -6.49
C PHE A 120 17.06 -14.12 -5.68
N LYS A 121 16.92 -14.14 -4.36
CA LYS A 121 17.97 -14.53 -3.43
C LYS A 121 17.40 -15.25 -2.22
N GLU A 122 17.89 -16.43 -1.93
CA GLU A 122 17.62 -17.09 -0.67
C GLU A 122 18.50 -16.45 0.42
N LYS A 123 17.89 -16.02 1.51
CA LYS A 123 18.58 -15.39 2.62
C LYS A 123 18.84 -16.37 3.76
N ASN A 124 17.84 -17.17 4.09
CA ASN A 124 17.87 -18.24 5.11
C ASN A 124 16.98 -19.38 4.59
N GLU A 125 17.02 -20.56 5.24
CA GLU A 125 16.28 -21.76 4.83
C GLU A 125 14.80 -21.55 4.44
N ASN A 126 14.12 -20.54 4.98
CA ASN A 126 12.70 -20.28 4.71
C ASN A 126 12.41 -18.82 4.35
N VAL A 127 13.44 -18.00 4.16
CA VAL A 127 13.29 -16.56 3.87
C VAL A 127 13.91 -16.23 2.52
N PHE A 128 13.10 -15.72 1.63
CA PHE A 128 13.49 -15.34 0.28
C PHE A 128 13.38 -13.83 0.10
N VAL A 129 14.28 -13.30 -0.71
CA VAL A 129 14.29 -11.89 -1.08
C VAL A 129 14.09 -11.80 -2.58
N VAL A 130 13.04 -11.12 -2.99
CA VAL A 130 12.79 -10.76 -4.38
C VAL A 130 13.04 -9.27 -4.53
N THR A 131 14.04 -8.90 -5.30
CA THR A 131 14.37 -7.50 -5.60
C THR A 131 13.76 -7.11 -6.94
N ILE A 132 13.04 -6.00 -6.99
CA ILE A 132 12.45 -5.46 -8.23
C ILE A 132 13.09 -4.11 -8.49
N ASN A 133 13.78 -3.96 -9.64
CA ASN A 133 14.44 -2.73 -10.05
C ASN A 133 13.49 -1.79 -10.81
N GLY A 134 13.70 -0.48 -10.68
CA GLY A 134 12.94 0.55 -11.38
C GLY A 134 11.61 0.93 -10.72
N TYR A 135 11.34 0.42 -9.50
CA TYR A 135 10.11 0.68 -8.77
C TYR A 135 10.36 1.30 -7.40
N ASP A 136 9.32 1.92 -6.85
CA ASP A 136 9.35 2.63 -5.57
C ASP A 136 8.33 2.08 -4.57
N ASP A 137 8.17 2.79 -3.45
CA ASP A 137 7.25 2.44 -2.37
C ASP A 137 5.79 2.32 -2.81
N THR A 138 5.36 2.99 -3.87
CA THR A 138 3.98 2.90 -4.37
C THR A 138 3.66 1.47 -4.80
N ILE A 139 4.48 0.92 -5.68
CA ILE A 139 4.32 -0.47 -6.15
C ILE A 139 4.65 -1.46 -5.03
N GLY A 140 5.69 -1.17 -4.23
CA GLY A 140 6.06 -1.98 -3.07
C GLY A 140 4.90 -2.19 -2.10
N ASN A 141 4.19 -1.13 -1.76
CA ASN A 141 3.07 -1.19 -0.82
C ASN A 141 1.85 -1.92 -1.40
N ILE A 142 1.52 -1.70 -2.67
CA ILE A 142 0.40 -2.38 -3.33
C ILE A 142 0.63 -3.90 -3.34
N ILE A 143 1.79 -4.34 -3.80
CA ILE A 143 2.14 -5.77 -3.85
C ILE A 143 2.16 -6.37 -2.44
N GLN A 144 2.80 -5.70 -1.46
CA GLN A 144 2.81 -6.17 -0.08
C GLN A 144 1.40 -6.31 0.50
N THR A 145 0.51 -5.35 0.26
CA THR A 145 -0.86 -5.40 0.78
C THR A 145 -1.61 -6.62 0.25
N ASN A 146 -1.49 -6.89 -1.07
CA ASN A 146 -2.12 -8.05 -1.69
C ASN A 146 -1.50 -9.37 -1.19
N LEU A 147 -0.17 -9.45 -1.08
CA LEU A 147 0.53 -10.60 -0.50
C LEU A 147 0.08 -10.86 0.94
N SER A 148 -0.09 -9.80 1.75
CA SER A 148 -0.53 -9.93 3.14
C SER A 148 -1.97 -10.44 3.26
N GLN A 149 -2.83 -10.11 2.31
CA GLN A 149 -4.19 -10.64 2.27
C GLN A 149 -4.23 -12.13 1.90
N SER A 150 -3.23 -12.60 1.15
CA SER A 150 -3.07 -14.02 0.80
C SER A 150 -2.51 -14.86 1.96
N VAL A 151 -1.98 -14.21 3.02
CA VAL A 151 -1.50 -14.87 4.23
C VAL A 151 -2.72 -15.31 5.06
N THR A 152 -3.05 -16.58 5.01
CA THR A 152 -4.08 -17.22 5.83
C THR A 152 -3.45 -18.37 6.64
N ASP A 153 -4.15 -18.87 7.65
CA ASP A 153 -3.64 -19.94 8.53
C ASP A 153 -3.24 -21.22 7.79
N SER A 154 -3.78 -21.43 6.59
CA SER A 154 -3.47 -22.57 5.72
C SER A 154 -2.53 -22.24 4.57
N SER A 155 -2.04 -21.02 4.49
CA SER A 155 -1.24 -20.55 3.36
C SER A 155 0.21 -21.05 3.41
N VAL A 156 0.81 -21.13 2.25
CA VAL A 156 2.23 -21.44 2.06
C VAL A 156 3.09 -20.29 2.61
N LEU A 157 2.63 -19.05 2.42
CA LEU A 157 3.30 -17.84 2.88
C LEU A 157 2.95 -17.54 4.34
N LEU A 158 3.96 -17.44 5.20
CA LEU A 158 3.81 -17.13 6.62
C LEU A 158 3.79 -15.62 6.89
N THR A 159 4.73 -14.89 6.30
CA THR A 159 4.81 -13.43 6.41
C THR A 159 5.41 -12.84 5.13
N CYS A 160 5.04 -11.61 4.83
CA CYS A 160 5.65 -10.83 3.77
C CYS A 160 5.87 -9.39 4.21
N GLY A 161 6.86 -8.76 3.62
CA GLY A 161 7.13 -7.35 3.83
C GLY A 161 8.02 -6.81 2.72
N TYR A 162 7.96 -5.52 2.43
CA TYR A 162 8.91 -4.91 1.52
C TYR A 162 9.79 -3.88 2.24
N LYS A 163 10.95 -3.61 1.66
CA LYS A 163 11.88 -2.61 2.15
C LYS A 163 12.57 -1.91 0.98
N LYS A 164 12.54 -0.58 0.99
CA LYS A 164 13.42 0.27 0.21
C LYS A 164 14.61 0.64 1.08
N ARG A 165 15.81 0.19 0.72
CA ARG A 165 17.00 0.35 1.60
C ARG A 165 17.44 1.80 1.74
N HIS A 166 17.30 2.56 0.66
CA HIS A 166 17.64 3.98 0.62
C HIS A 166 16.69 4.72 -0.32
N PRO A 167 16.24 5.95 0.02
CA PRO A 167 15.31 6.73 -0.80
C PRO A 167 15.77 6.98 -2.25
N LEU A 168 17.09 7.09 -2.48
CA LEU A 168 17.66 7.30 -3.81
C LEU A 168 17.81 6.02 -4.64
N ASN A 169 17.64 4.85 -4.03
CA ASN A 169 17.71 3.60 -4.76
C ASN A 169 16.40 3.36 -5.51
N GLU A 170 16.49 3.02 -6.79
CA GLU A 170 15.35 2.68 -7.62
C GLU A 170 15.12 1.16 -7.64
N TYR A 171 15.04 0.56 -6.47
CA TYR A 171 14.65 -0.83 -6.31
C TYR A 171 13.93 -1.04 -4.97
N VAL A 172 13.11 -2.08 -4.92
CA VAL A 172 12.43 -2.54 -3.71
C VAL A 172 12.73 -4.02 -3.46
N ASP A 173 13.04 -4.37 -2.23
CA ASP A 173 13.27 -5.74 -1.78
C ASP A 173 12.02 -6.26 -1.07
N PHE A 174 11.47 -7.36 -1.55
CA PHE A 174 10.39 -8.10 -0.89
C PHE A 174 10.98 -9.26 -0.09
N TYR A 175 10.67 -9.32 1.18
CA TYR A 175 11.03 -10.40 2.08
C TYR A 175 9.83 -11.30 2.27
N LEU A 176 9.96 -12.55 1.87
CA LEU A 176 8.92 -13.56 1.95
C LEU A 176 9.39 -14.66 2.90
N SER A 177 8.63 -14.93 3.94
CA SER A 177 8.86 -16.06 4.83
C SER A 177 7.79 -17.10 4.60
N PHE A 178 8.21 -18.33 4.38
CA PHE A 178 7.31 -19.44 4.11
C PHE A 178 7.23 -20.39 5.31
N ASN A 179 6.13 -21.14 5.39
CA ASN A 179 5.91 -22.10 6.46
C ASN A 179 6.86 -23.30 6.31
N PRO A 180 7.76 -23.57 7.28
CA PRO A 180 8.72 -24.66 7.20
C PRO A 180 8.09 -26.06 7.13
N ASN A 181 6.84 -26.19 7.59
CA ASN A 181 6.11 -27.47 7.54
C ASN A 181 5.54 -27.78 6.15
N ASN A 182 5.70 -26.89 5.17
CA ASN A 182 5.20 -27.11 3.82
C ASN A 182 6.22 -27.91 3.02
N LYS A 183 5.81 -29.05 2.45
CA LYS A 183 6.64 -29.96 1.65
C LYS A 183 7.33 -29.33 0.44
N ILE A 184 6.95 -28.12 0.06
CA ILE A 184 7.59 -27.35 -1.01
C ILE A 184 9.07 -27.05 -0.69
N PHE A 185 9.45 -27.03 0.60
CA PHE A 185 10.81 -26.73 1.04
C PHE A 185 11.78 -27.90 0.99
N ASP A 186 11.28 -29.13 0.97
CA ASP A 186 12.07 -30.33 0.74
C ASP A 186 12.33 -30.57 -0.76
N SER A 187 11.79 -29.70 -1.62
CA SER A 187 11.84 -29.81 -3.06
C SER A 187 13.01 -29.01 -3.69
N SER A 188 13.27 -29.25 -4.98
CA SER A 188 14.33 -28.56 -5.72
C SER A 188 14.14 -27.03 -5.73
N ASN A 189 15.24 -26.27 -5.91
CA ASN A 189 15.21 -24.80 -6.01
C ASN A 189 14.21 -24.30 -7.07
N ASP A 190 14.03 -25.03 -8.15
CA ASP A 190 13.09 -24.65 -9.23
C ASP A 190 11.64 -24.68 -8.75
N GLN A 191 11.27 -25.63 -7.90
CA GLN A 191 9.91 -25.71 -7.34
C GLN A 191 9.66 -24.60 -6.32
N LYS A 192 10.67 -24.20 -5.53
CA LYS A 192 10.60 -23.06 -4.62
C LYS A 192 10.37 -21.75 -5.39
N ILE A 193 11.15 -21.54 -6.45
CA ILE A 193 11.02 -20.38 -7.33
C ILE A 193 9.63 -20.33 -7.97
N HIS A 194 9.13 -21.47 -8.45
CA HIS A 194 7.80 -21.55 -9.04
C HIS A 194 6.68 -21.18 -8.05
N ALA A 195 6.77 -21.64 -6.80
CA ALA A 195 5.79 -21.28 -5.76
C ALA A 195 5.81 -19.78 -5.43
N ILE A 196 7.00 -19.16 -5.43
CA ILE A 196 7.15 -17.72 -5.22
C ILE A 196 6.55 -16.95 -6.39
N ILE A 197 6.83 -17.34 -7.62
CA ILE A 197 6.28 -16.74 -8.83
C ILE A 197 4.74 -16.77 -8.78
N GLN A 198 4.17 -17.94 -8.48
CA GLN A 198 2.72 -18.08 -8.37
C GLN A 198 2.13 -17.15 -7.29
N THR A 199 2.75 -17.06 -6.11
CA THR A 199 2.31 -16.17 -5.04
C THR A 199 2.34 -14.70 -5.46
N PHE A 200 3.36 -14.28 -6.20
CA PHE A 200 3.45 -12.91 -6.74
C PHE A 200 2.43 -12.66 -7.85
N GLN A 201 2.20 -13.63 -8.74
CA GLN A 201 1.20 -13.53 -9.81
C GLN A 201 -0.20 -13.32 -9.25
N GLU A 202 -0.56 -14.05 -8.21
CA GLU A 202 -1.84 -13.88 -7.50
C GLU A 202 -1.94 -12.47 -6.89
N ALA A 203 -0.85 -11.95 -6.32
CA ALA A 203 -0.83 -10.62 -5.71
C ALA A 203 -0.85 -9.46 -6.73
N CYS A 204 -0.33 -9.66 -7.94
CA CYS A 204 -0.34 -8.66 -9.01
C CYS A 204 -1.59 -8.71 -9.88
N GLY A 205 -2.32 -9.82 -9.88
CA GLY A 205 -3.51 -10.04 -10.70
C GLY A 205 -4.84 -9.71 -10.03
N ASN A 206 -4.83 -9.47 -8.71
CA ASN A 206 -5.98 -9.03 -7.93
C ASN A 206 -6.00 -7.49 -7.81
#